data_e3372dfbd266f75ee2a0b76c606249bb
#
_entry.id   e3372dfbd266f75ee2a0b76c606249bb
#
_cell.length_a   1.000
_cell.length_b   1.000
_cell.length_c   1.000
_cell.angle_alpha   90.00
_cell.angle_beta   90.00
_cell.angle_gamma   90.00
#
_symmetry.space_group_name_H-M   'P 1'
#
loop_
_entity.id
_entity.type
_entity.pdbx_description
1 polymer ?
#
loop_
_entity_poly.entity_id
_entity_poly.type
_entity_poly.pdbx_seq_one_letter_code
_entity_poly.pdbx_strand_id
1 'polypeptide(L)'
;GEMTIKADGSIATRLISSYEGSDSAVADIQNAWVASVDDMLGEKIAVADTNFYISDPETGKRRIRMAETNLGDFVADGIYSYFNEVEQLHCDIAIMNGGGIRADEKAGYWTFKTCKQVSPFGNVACLMSVTGKQIQDALEFAARFAGTEKENGGFLHVAGASYEIHADIPNTVQTDEKNVWIGSATGTPRVQNVKIYNKASGTYEPLDESKTYALAGMNYTLRNLGDGFAMFDGAELIKDYVSEDYLVMSTYAMTFGGVDAEGLPHLTTANSPLADYPGYLLDYENPYGAGRISIL
;
A
#
# COMPACT_ATOMS: atom_id res chain seq x y z
N GLY A 1 3.43 25.25 15.20
CA GLY A 1 2.52 26.36 14.90
C GLY A 1 2.32 27.30 16.07
N GLU A 2 1.90 28.51 15.81
CA GLU A 2 1.46 29.49 16.80
C GLU A 2 0.00 29.84 16.55
N MET A 3 -0.78 29.88 17.61
CA MET A 3 -2.17 30.35 17.59
C MET A 3 -2.33 31.49 18.60
N THR A 4 -2.82 32.62 18.14
CA THR A 4 -3.12 33.79 19.00
C THR A 4 -4.63 33.98 19.03
N ILE A 5 -5.21 33.98 20.23
CA ILE A 5 -6.61 34.34 20.46
C ILE A 5 -6.64 35.80 20.95
N LYS A 6 -7.25 36.65 20.20
CA LYS A 6 -7.36 38.09 20.52
C LYS A 6 -8.53 38.36 21.48
N ALA A 7 -8.51 39.52 22.13
CA ALA A 7 -9.55 39.89 23.09
C ALA A 7 -10.96 40.00 22.47
N ASP A 8 -11.07 40.23 21.16
CA ASP A 8 -12.31 40.21 20.40
C ASP A 8 -12.80 38.84 19.98
N GLY A 9 -12.08 37.76 20.39
CA GLY A 9 -12.38 36.39 20.04
C GLY A 9 -11.87 35.94 18.67
N SER A 10 -11.24 36.81 17.89
CA SER A 10 -10.64 36.44 16.62
C SER A 10 -9.38 35.58 16.81
N ILE A 11 -9.16 34.64 15.90
CA ILE A 11 -8.02 33.69 15.94
C ILE A 11 -7.08 34.02 14.78
N ALA A 12 -5.80 34.16 15.08
CA ALA A 12 -4.74 34.23 14.08
C ALA A 12 -3.81 33.01 14.26
N THR A 13 -3.41 32.38 13.16
CA THR A 13 -2.49 31.24 13.16
C THR A 13 -1.30 31.51 12.25
N ARG A 14 -0.14 30.98 12.62
CA ARG A 14 1.03 30.94 11.73
C ARG A 14 1.81 29.64 11.90
N LEU A 15 2.45 29.19 10.83
CA LEU A 15 3.43 28.12 10.88
C LEU A 15 4.79 28.71 11.22
N ILE A 16 5.49 28.06 12.14
CA ILE A 16 6.88 28.38 12.49
C ILE A 16 7.72 27.23 11.95
N SER A 17 8.51 27.50 10.92
CA SER A 17 9.34 26.50 10.22
C SER A 17 10.75 26.37 10.79
N SER A 18 11.19 27.35 11.59
CA SER A 18 12.51 27.38 12.23
C SER A 18 12.37 27.84 13.67
N TYR A 19 12.34 26.89 14.60
CA TYR A 19 12.36 27.18 16.03
C TYR A 19 13.46 26.35 16.70
N GLU A 20 14.45 27.00 17.29
CA GLU A 20 15.62 26.34 17.88
C GLU A 20 15.48 26.10 19.38
N GLY A 21 14.40 26.55 20.01
CA GLY A 21 14.13 26.35 21.42
C GLY A 21 13.42 25.02 21.70
N SER A 22 13.72 24.41 22.86
CA SER A 22 12.96 23.28 23.39
C SER A 22 12.67 23.52 24.88
N ASP A 23 11.50 23.13 25.34
CA ASP A 23 11.21 23.00 26.76
C ASP A 23 11.80 21.68 27.27
N SER A 24 12.72 21.75 28.24
CA SER A 24 13.42 20.55 28.71
C SER A 24 12.48 19.52 29.35
N ALA A 25 11.45 19.97 30.06
CA ALA A 25 10.51 19.06 30.70
C ALA A 25 9.65 18.30 29.65
N VAL A 26 9.26 19.00 28.58
CA VAL A 26 8.56 18.36 27.43
C VAL A 26 9.49 17.42 26.67
N ALA A 27 10.75 17.82 26.46
CA ALA A 27 11.76 16.98 25.81
C ALA A 27 12.05 15.70 26.62
N ASP A 28 12.14 15.78 27.95
CA ASP A 28 12.35 14.62 28.81
C ASP A 28 11.18 13.62 28.73
N ILE A 29 9.94 14.11 28.72
CA ILE A 29 8.76 13.27 28.53
C ILE A 29 8.80 12.62 27.15
N GLN A 30 9.07 13.39 26.10
CA GLN A 30 9.16 12.88 24.73
C GLN A 30 10.24 11.80 24.62
N ASN A 31 11.44 12.03 25.17
CA ASN A 31 12.54 11.08 25.12
C ASN A 31 12.21 9.77 25.86
N ALA A 32 11.53 9.85 27.00
CA ALA A 32 11.08 8.66 27.74
C ALA A 32 10.07 7.83 26.93
N TRP A 33 9.15 8.50 26.22
CA TRP A 33 8.19 7.82 25.35
C TRP A 33 8.85 7.20 24.12
N VAL A 34 9.79 7.91 23.49
CA VAL A 34 10.57 7.38 22.35
C VAL A 34 11.35 6.13 22.78
N ALA A 35 12.03 6.18 23.93
CA ALA A 35 12.75 5.02 24.47
C ALA A 35 11.82 3.82 24.72
N SER A 36 10.64 4.06 25.29
CA SER A 36 9.64 2.99 25.49
C SER A 36 9.15 2.38 24.19
N VAL A 37 8.93 3.18 23.15
CA VAL A 37 8.54 2.68 21.82
C VAL A 37 9.70 1.91 21.19
N ASP A 38 10.94 2.40 21.32
CA ASP A 38 12.12 1.70 20.80
C ASP A 38 12.32 0.33 21.47
N ASP A 39 12.10 0.23 22.79
CA ASP A 39 12.13 -1.05 23.49
C ASP A 39 11.06 -2.02 23.01
N MET A 40 9.85 -1.53 22.70
CA MET A 40 8.72 -2.36 22.28
C MET A 40 8.80 -2.79 20.80
N LEU A 41 9.27 -1.90 19.93
CA LEU A 41 9.22 -2.08 18.47
C LEU A 41 10.61 -2.25 17.83
N GLY A 42 11.67 -2.19 18.61
CA GLY A 42 13.06 -2.25 18.13
C GLY A 42 13.59 -3.65 17.88
N GLU A 43 12.79 -4.70 18.14
CA GLU A 43 13.20 -6.07 17.85
C GLU A 43 13.45 -6.26 16.36
N LYS A 44 14.63 -6.82 16.02
CA LYS A 44 14.97 -7.17 14.64
C LYS A 44 14.13 -8.35 14.18
N ILE A 45 13.50 -8.22 13.02
CA ILE A 45 12.60 -9.24 12.46
C ILE A 45 13.10 -9.80 11.12
N ALA A 46 13.93 -9.04 10.39
CA ALA A 46 14.46 -9.42 9.10
C ALA A 46 15.67 -8.56 8.73
N VAL A 47 16.36 -8.92 7.64
CA VAL A 47 17.39 -8.14 6.97
C VAL A 47 16.93 -7.83 5.56
N ALA A 48 16.82 -6.56 5.19
CA ALA A 48 16.60 -6.16 3.80
C ALA A 48 17.95 -6.09 3.08
N ASP A 49 18.11 -6.83 2.00
CA ASP A 49 19.34 -6.84 1.19
C ASP A 49 19.36 -5.72 0.14
N THR A 50 18.20 -5.10 -0.09
CA THR A 50 18.02 -3.97 -1.00
C THR A 50 17.25 -2.83 -0.33
N ASN A 51 17.26 -1.65 -0.96
CA ASN A 51 16.43 -0.54 -0.52
C ASN A 51 15.00 -0.71 -1.04
N PHE A 52 14.03 -0.34 -0.22
CA PHE A 52 12.61 -0.27 -0.58
C PHE A 52 12.17 1.18 -0.69
N TYR A 53 11.53 1.53 -1.80
CA TYR A 53 11.30 2.91 -2.19
C TYR A 53 9.83 3.30 -2.25
N ILE A 54 9.51 4.49 -1.73
CA ILE A 54 8.30 5.25 -2.07
C ILE A 54 8.63 6.36 -3.09
N SER A 55 9.92 6.69 -3.21
CA SER A 55 10.44 7.73 -4.07
C SER A 55 11.18 7.14 -5.26
N ASP A 56 11.24 7.85 -6.35
CA ASP A 56 12.10 7.52 -7.48
C ASP A 56 13.57 7.69 -7.05
N PRO A 57 14.42 6.66 -7.14
CA PRO A 57 15.79 6.71 -6.62
C PRO A 57 16.71 7.66 -7.39
N GLU A 58 16.37 8.01 -8.63
CA GLU A 58 17.17 8.90 -9.45
C GLU A 58 16.80 10.37 -9.24
N THR A 59 15.50 10.66 -9.11
CA THR A 59 14.99 12.04 -9.04
C THR A 59 14.61 12.47 -7.63
N GLY A 60 14.43 11.54 -6.69
CA GLY A 60 13.92 11.79 -5.34
C GLY A 60 12.43 12.18 -5.29
N LYS A 61 11.75 12.21 -6.42
CA LYS A 61 10.31 12.52 -6.46
C LYS A 61 9.49 11.35 -5.90
N ARG A 62 8.43 11.65 -5.18
CA ARG A 62 7.53 10.62 -4.66
C ARG A 62 6.84 9.88 -5.81
N ARG A 63 7.08 8.57 -5.89
CA ARG A 63 6.59 7.69 -6.95
C ARG A 63 5.38 6.83 -6.51
N ILE A 64 5.36 6.40 -5.25
CA ILE A 64 4.35 5.47 -4.68
C ILE A 64 2.89 5.89 -4.91
N ARG A 65 2.64 7.17 -5.17
CA ARG A 65 1.31 7.74 -5.45
C ARG A 65 1.02 7.95 -6.94
N MET A 66 1.90 7.47 -7.81
CA MET A 66 1.84 7.77 -9.24
C MET A 66 2.16 6.55 -10.11
N ALA A 67 2.98 5.63 -9.61
CA ALA A 67 3.45 4.46 -10.34
C ALA A 67 3.90 3.36 -9.37
N GLU A 68 4.15 2.17 -9.90
CA GLU A 68 4.64 1.01 -9.17
C GLU A 68 6.00 1.27 -8.52
N THR A 69 6.23 0.70 -7.33
CA THR A 69 7.50 0.66 -6.61
C THR A 69 7.65 -0.69 -5.92
N ASN A 70 8.91 -1.08 -5.66
CA ASN A 70 9.17 -2.35 -4.95
C ASN A 70 8.57 -2.38 -3.53
N LEU A 71 8.52 -1.24 -2.81
CA LEU A 71 7.87 -1.20 -1.50
C LEU A 71 6.34 -1.32 -1.62
N GLY A 72 5.76 -0.75 -2.68
CA GLY A 72 4.33 -0.91 -2.96
C GLY A 72 3.96 -2.37 -3.20
N ASP A 73 4.79 -3.07 -4.00
CA ASP A 73 4.64 -4.50 -4.25
C ASP A 73 4.82 -5.31 -2.97
N PHE A 74 5.86 -5.03 -2.17
CA PHE A 74 6.13 -5.74 -0.91
C PHE A 74 4.96 -5.63 0.07
N VAL A 75 4.37 -4.45 0.23
CA VAL A 75 3.23 -4.26 1.13
C VAL A 75 1.98 -4.97 0.60
N ALA A 76 1.71 -4.90 -0.71
CA ALA A 76 0.58 -5.62 -1.32
C ALA A 76 0.76 -7.14 -1.22
N ASP A 77 1.97 -7.65 -1.47
CA ASP A 77 2.33 -9.06 -1.30
C ASP A 77 2.17 -9.53 0.14
N GLY A 78 2.52 -8.68 1.11
CA GLY A 78 2.30 -8.95 2.52
C GLY A 78 0.83 -9.19 2.84
N ILE A 79 -0.07 -8.36 2.30
CA ILE A 79 -1.52 -8.55 2.49
C ILE A 79 -1.98 -9.84 1.79
N TYR A 80 -1.56 -10.06 0.55
CA TYR A 80 -1.90 -11.24 -0.24
C TYR A 80 -1.46 -12.54 0.44
N SER A 81 -0.20 -12.59 0.87
CA SER A 81 0.39 -13.72 1.58
C SER A 81 -0.30 -13.95 2.93
N TYR A 82 -0.61 -12.88 3.67
CA TYR A 82 -1.26 -13.00 4.98
C TYR A 82 -2.59 -13.73 4.89
N PHE A 83 -3.46 -13.38 3.92
CA PHE A 83 -4.73 -14.08 3.76
C PHE A 83 -4.55 -15.51 3.24
N ASN A 84 -3.71 -15.74 2.23
CA ASN A 84 -3.56 -17.05 1.63
C ASN A 84 -2.79 -18.05 2.51
N GLU A 85 -1.77 -17.61 3.26
CA GLU A 85 -0.85 -18.50 3.96
C GLU A 85 -1.05 -18.48 5.48
N VAL A 86 -1.37 -17.32 6.08
CA VAL A 86 -1.54 -17.21 7.54
C VAL A 86 -2.98 -17.47 7.95
N GLU A 87 -3.94 -16.74 7.37
CA GLU A 87 -5.37 -16.95 7.64
C GLU A 87 -5.94 -18.17 6.92
N GLN A 88 -5.23 -18.69 5.92
CA GLN A 88 -5.69 -19.80 5.07
C GLN A 88 -7.05 -19.54 4.43
N LEU A 89 -7.30 -18.28 4.11
CA LEU A 89 -8.48 -17.80 3.37
C LEU A 89 -8.06 -17.48 1.95
N HIS A 90 -8.82 -18.00 0.98
CA HIS A 90 -8.54 -17.72 -0.43
C HIS A 90 -8.64 -16.22 -0.73
N CYS A 91 -7.58 -15.67 -1.29
CA CYS A 91 -7.49 -14.29 -1.75
C CYS A 91 -7.00 -14.29 -3.20
N ASP A 92 -7.81 -13.73 -4.10
CA ASP A 92 -7.45 -13.63 -5.54
C ASP A 92 -6.53 -12.45 -5.81
N ILE A 93 -6.77 -11.33 -5.13
CA ILE A 93 -6.06 -10.06 -5.32
C ILE A 93 -5.97 -9.30 -3.99
N ALA A 94 -4.84 -8.67 -3.74
CA ALA A 94 -4.71 -7.71 -2.66
C ALA A 94 -4.36 -6.32 -3.21
N ILE A 95 -4.86 -5.28 -2.53
CA ILE A 95 -4.60 -3.89 -2.87
C ILE A 95 -4.09 -3.10 -1.67
N MET A 96 -3.20 -2.14 -1.94
CA MET A 96 -2.76 -1.13 -0.98
C MET A 96 -2.72 0.23 -1.63
N ASN A 97 -3.34 1.23 -1.02
CA ASN A 97 -3.30 2.60 -1.52
C ASN A 97 -1.95 3.26 -1.22
N GLY A 98 -1.36 3.93 -2.20
CA GLY A 98 -0.05 4.60 -2.09
C GLY A 98 0.01 5.66 -0.98
N GLY A 99 -1.13 6.22 -0.59
CA GLY A 99 -1.25 7.13 0.55
C GLY A 99 -1.01 6.45 1.90
N GLY A 100 -1.20 5.15 1.99
CA GLY A 100 -0.96 4.34 3.19
C GLY A 100 0.52 4.01 3.44
N ILE A 101 1.38 4.12 2.42
CA ILE A 101 2.81 3.79 2.48
C ILE A 101 3.62 5.09 2.63
N ARG A 102 4.39 5.25 3.72
CA ARG A 102 4.82 6.57 4.19
C ARG A 102 6.32 6.82 4.27
N ALA A 103 7.17 5.81 4.18
CA ALA A 103 8.61 5.95 4.31
C ALA A 103 9.35 5.06 3.30
N ASP A 104 10.47 5.57 2.74
CA ASP A 104 11.49 4.71 2.11
C ASP A 104 12.22 3.94 3.21
N GLU A 105 12.63 2.70 2.91
CA GLU A 105 13.45 1.91 3.82
C GLU A 105 14.75 1.48 3.15
N LYS A 106 15.83 1.65 3.88
CA LYS A 106 17.16 1.27 3.40
C LYS A 106 17.45 -0.20 3.69
N ALA A 107 18.35 -0.76 2.89
CA ALA A 107 18.97 -2.04 3.21
C ALA A 107 19.56 -2.05 4.63
N GLY A 108 19.37 -3.16 5.34
CA GLY A 108 19.78 -3.33 6.72
C GLY A 108 18.71 -4.04 7.57
N TYR A 109 18.85 -3.94 8.88
CA TYR A 109 17.90 -4.58 9.78
C TYR A 109 16.52 -3.93 9.73
N TRP A 110 15.50 -4.77 9.56
CA TRP A 110 14.10 -4.38 9.75
C TRP A 110 13.62 -4.77 11.14
N THR A 111 12.78 -3.91 11.71
CA THR A 111 12.17 -4.07 13.03
C THR A 111 10.66 -3.83 12.92
N PHE A 112 9.90 -4.13 13.96
CA PHE A 112 8.48 -3.71 14.01
C PHE A 112 8.33 -2.18 13.87
N LYS A 113 9.32 -1.40 14.38
CA LYS A 113 9.35 0.06 14.18
C LYS A 113 9.48 0.44 12.72
N THR A 114 10.35 -0.22 11.96
CA THR A 114 10.48 -0.06 10.50
C THR A 114 9.12 -0.25 9.83
N CYS A 115 8.44 -1.36 10.10
CA CYS A 115 7.12 -1.63 9.55
C CYS A 115 6.08 -0.56 9.96
N LYS A 116 6.13 -0.08 11.22
CA LYS A 116 5.25 0.99 11.71
C LYS A 116 5.55 2.35 11.08
N GLN A 117 6.78 2.63 10.66
CA GLN A 117 7.13 3.85 9.91
C GLN A 117 6.58 3.80 8.48
N VAL A 118 6.65 2.64 7.84
CA VAL A 118 6.06 2.42 6.50
C VAL A 118 4.54 2.50 6.56
N SER A 119 3.88 1.84 7.51
CA SER A 119 2.42 1.78 7.67
C SER A 119 1.99 2.29 9.05
N PRO A 120 1.90 3.64 9.25
CA PRO A 120 1.73 4.22 10.59
C PRO A 120 0.29 4.35 11.06
N PHE A 121 -0.71 4.09 10.21
CA PHE A 121 -2.09 4.48 10.48
C PHE A 121 -2.85 3.52 11.39
N GLY A 122 -2.40 2.27 11.55
CA GLY A 122 -3.12 1.25 12.31
C GLY A 122 -4.43 0.85 11.64
N ASN A 123 -4.46 0.90 10.30
CA ASN A 123 -5.55 0.30 9.54
C ASN A 123 -5.51 -1.21 9.73
N VAL A 124 -6.66 -1.85 9.64
CA VAL A 124 -6.74 -3.31 9.78
C VAL A 124 -7.09 -3.98 8.46
N ALA A 125 -6.45 -5.12 8.21
CA ALA A 125 -6.68 -5.90 7.02
C ALA A 125 -8.08 -6.53 7.04
N CYS A 126 -8.73 -6.56 5.88
CA CYS A 126 -10.01 -7.22 5.66
C CYS A 126 -10.05 -7.88 4.27
N LEU A 127 -10.98 -8.82 4.11
CA LEU A 127 -11.23 -9.57 2.89
C LEU A 127 -12.69 -9.41 2.49
N MET A 128 -12.96 -9.01 1.25
CA MET A 128 -14.29 -8.77 0.71
C MET A 128 -14.53 -9.57 -0.57
N SER A 129 -15.77 -9.94 -0.83
CA SER A 129 -16.22 -10.49 -2.11
C SER A 129 -16.67 -9.34 -2.99
N VAL A 130 -15.96 -9.12 -4.10
CA VAL A 130 -16.23 -8.03 -5.04
C VAL A 130 -16.37 -8.58 -6.47
N THR A 131 -17.10 -7.88 -7.32
CA THR A 131 -17.19 -8.25 -8.74
C THR A 131 -15.93 -7.78 -9.50
N GLY A 132 -15.59 -8.45 -10.61
CA GLY A 132 -14.53 -7.98 -11.48
C GLY A 132 -14.80 -6.57 -12.02
N LYS A 133 -16.08 -6.19 -12.18
CA LYS A 133 -16.45 -4.82 -12.54
C LYS A 133 -16.04 -3.80 -11.47
N GLN A 134 -16.23 -4.12 -10.17
CA GLN A 134 -15.77 -3.24 -9.07
C GLN A 134 -14.24 -3.15 -9.03
N ILE A 135 -13.52 -4.23 -9.35
CA ILE A 135 -12.06 -4.22 -9.47
C ILE A 135 -11.64 -3.31 -10.62
N GLN A 136 -12.23 -3.47 -11.81
CA GLN A 136 -11.96 -2.61 -12.98
C GLN A 136 -12.19 -1.12 -12.65
N ASP A 137 -13.32 -0.81 -12.01
CA ASP A 137 -13.66 0.56 -11.63
C ASP A 137 -12.70 1.13 -10.57
N ALA A 138 -12.24 0.30 -9.64
CA ALA A 138 -11.28 0.72 -8.61
C ALA A 138 -9.90 1.03 -9.21
N LEU A 139 -9.40 0.18 -10.13
CA LEU A 139 -8.13 0.40 -10.81
C LEU A 139 -8.20 1.64 -11.72
N GLU A 140 -9.31 1.80 -12.46
CA GLU A 140 -9.55 2.98 -13.30
C GLU A 140 -9.61 4.26 -12.48
N PHE A 141 -10.32 4.25 -11.34
CA PHE A 141 -10.39 5.38 -10.42
C PHE A 141 -9.03 5.70 -9.78
N ALA A 142 -8.26 4.66 -9.40
CA ALA A 142 -6.90 4.82 -8.88
C ALA A 142 -5.96 5.47 -9.90
N ALA A 143 -6.09 5.12 -11.19
CA ALA A 143 -5.27 5.58 -12.29
C ALA A 143 -5.65 6.98 -12.83
N ARG A 144 -6.69 7.64 -12.27
CA ARG A 144 -7.27 8.87 -12.83
C ARG A 144 -6.30 10.04 -13.05
N PHE A 145 -5.16 10.05 -12.35
CA PHE A 145 -4.13 11.10 -12.51
C PHE A 145 -2.82 10.56 -13.13
N ALA A 146 -2.78 9.30 -13.56
CA ALA A 146 -1.60 8.73 -14.22
C ALA A 146 -1.20 9.55 -15.46
N GLY A 147 0.09 9.68 -15.71
CA GLY A 147 0.64 10.50 -16.80
C GLY A 147 0.65 12.01 -16.50
N THR A 148 0.26 12.44 -15.29
CA THR A 148 0.33 13.83 -14.84
C THR A 148 1.30 14.00 -13.66
N GLU A 149 1.62 15.24 -13.28
CA GLU A 149 2.42 15.54 -12.08
C GLU A 149 1.60 15.47 -10.76
N LYS A 150 0.32 15.11 -10.83
CA LYS A 150 -0.57 15.11 -9.67
C LYS A 150 -0.47 13.80 -8.91
N GLU A 151 -0.01 13.86 -7.67
CA GLU A 151 -0.03 12.73 -6.75
C GLU A 151 -1.46 12.29 -6.40
N ASN A 152 -1.67 10.98 -6.31
CA ASN A 152 -2.93 10.37 -5.89
C ASN A 152 -2.71 9.43 -4.71
N GLY A 153 -3.17 9.81 -3.49
CA GLY A 153 -3.12 8.91 -2.34
C GLY A 153 -3.85 7.58 -2.56
N GLY A 154 -4.89 7.60 -3.41
CA GLY A 154 -5.63 6.41 -3.82
C GLY A 154 -5.02 5.66 -5.02
N PHE A 155 -3.77 5.91 -5.44
CA PHE A 155 -3.09 5.04 -6.40
C PHE A 155 -2.92 3.65 -5.79
N LEU A 156 -3.33 2.59 -6.52
CA LEU A 156 -3.36 1.23 -5.97
C LEU A 156 -2.16 0.41 -6.42
N HIS A 157 -1.37 -0.06 -5.45
CA HIS A 157 -0.45 -1.18 -5.61
C HIS A 157 -1.21 -2.49 -5.48
N VAL A 158 -0.82 -3.50 -6.24
CA VAL A 158 -1.55 -4.77 -6.34
C VAL A 158 -0.64 -5.97 -6.13
N ALA A 159 -1.20 -7.03 -5.55
CA ALA A 159 -0.65 -8.37 -5.51
C ALA A 159 -1.67 -9.35 -6.08
N GLY A 160 -1.22 -10.40 -6.77
CA GLY A 160 -2.12 -11.32 -7.47
C GLY A 160 -2.79 -10.73 -8.72
N ALA A 161 -2.40 -9.53 -9.15
CA ALA A 161 -2.93 -8.89 -10.34
C ALA A 161 -1.84 -8.16 -11.13
N SER A 162 -2.11 -7.88 -12.42
CA SER A 162 -1.34 -6.97 -13.25
C SER A 162 -2.25 -6.20 -14.20
N TYR A 163 -1.85 -4.99 -14.60
CA TYR A 163 -2.65 -4.15 -15.50
C TYR A 163 -1.82 -3.08 -16.21
N GLU A 164 -2.38 -2.51 -17.27
CA GLU A 164 -1.82 -1.41 -18.04
C GLU A 164 -2.63 -0.13 -17.83
N ILE A 165 -1.97 1.01 -17.73
CA ILE A 165 -2.57 2.34 -17.68
C ILE A 165 -2.18 3.10 -18.95
N HIS A 166 -3.12 3.35 -19.85
CA HIS A 166 -2.93 4.14 -21.06
C HIS A 166 -3.09 5.62 -20.69
N ALA A 167 -1.98 6.30 -20.41
CA ALA A 167 -1.99 7.67 -19.93
C ALA A 167 -2.42 8.70 -21.00
N ASP A 168 -2.34 8.35 -22.28
CA ASP A 168 -2.81 9.11 -23.43
C ASP A 168 -4.34 9.13 -23.57
N ILE A 169 -5.05 8.16 -22.94
CA ILE A 169 -6.52 8.11 -22.91
C ILE A 169 -7.02 9.11 -21.83
N PRO A 170 -7.97 10.01 -22.17
CA PRO A 170 -8.54 10.95 -21.22
C PRO A 170 -9.22 10.26 -20.04
N ASN A 171 -9.00 10.77 -18.82
CA ASN A 171 -9.75 10.30 -17.67
C ASN A 171 -11.22 10.71 -17.79
N THR A 172 -12.12 9.74 -17.71
CA THR A 172 -13.57 9.94 -17.79
C THR A 172 -14.33 9.29 -16.63
N VAL A 173 -13.61 8.93 -15.55
CA VAL A 173 -14.22 8.45 -14.30
C VAL A 173 -15.10 9.54 -13.70
N GLN A 174 -16.29 9.14 -13.28
CA GLN A 174 -17.26 10.05 -12.71
C GLN A 174 -17.04 10.21 -11.20
N THR A 175 -16.88 11.46 -10.74
CA THR A 175 -16.72 11.78 -9.32
C THR A 175 -17.64 12.93 -8.91
N ASP A 176 -18.00 12.96 -7.64
CA ASP A 176 -18.67 14.12 -7.05
C ASP A 176 -17.68 15.28 -6.75
N GLU A 177 -18.19 16.35 -6.16
CA GLU A 177 -17.41 17.55 -5.77
C GLU A 177 -16.32 17.25 -4.72
N LYS A 178 -16.44 16.14 -3.99
CA LYS A 178 -15.47 15.69 -2.98
C LYS A 178 -14.48 14.67 -3.54
N ASN A 179 -14.48 14.43 -4.86
CA ASN A 179 -13.69 13.40 -5.53
C ASN A 179 -14.03 11.96 -5.09
N VAL A 180 -15.25 11.70 -4.65
CA VAL A 180 -15.78 10.36 -4.41
C VAL A 180 -16.28 9.78 -5.71
N TRP A 181 -15.97 8.53 -6.01
CA TRP A 181 -16.47 7.82 -7.18
C TRP A 181 -18.00 7.71 -7.16
N ILE A 182 -18.65 8.07 -8.26
CA ILE A 182 -20.10 7.98 -8.46
C ILE A 182 -20.51 7.19 -9.71
N GLY A 183 -19.55 6.73 -10.50
CA GLY A 183 -19.82 5.95 -11.70
C GLY A 183 -18.56 5.61 -12.48
N SER A 184 -18.65 4.53 -13.26
CA SER A 184 -17.59 4.05 -14.12
C SER A 184 -17.17 5.09 -15.16
N ALA A 185 -15.97 4.90 -15.71
CA ALA A 185 -15.50 5.70 -16.84
C ALA A 185 -16.47 5.60 -18.03
N THR A 186 -16.64 6.72 -18.73
CA THR A 186 -17.43 6.77 -19.96
C THR A 186 -16.52 6.67 -21.18
N GLY A 187 -16.79 5.75 -22.09
CA GLY A 187 -15.95 5.49 -23.27
C GLY A 187 -14.85 4.47 -23.01
N THR A 188 -13.70 4.64 -23.66
CA THR A 188 -12.57 3.71 -23.53
C THR A 188 -11.88 3.89 -22.16
N PRO A 189 -11.78 2.86 -21.32
CA PRO A 189 -11.09 2.97 -20.05
C PRO A 189 -9.58 3.12 -20.26
N ARG A 190 -8.92 3.81 -19.35
CA ARG A 190 -7.45 3.96 -19.31
C ARG A 190 -6.78 2.68 -18.83
N VAL A 191 -7.42 2.00 -17.87
CA VAL A 191 -6.92 0.73 -17.34
C VAL A 191 -7.39 -0.40 -18.26
N GLN A 192 -6.41 -1.09 -18.84
CA GLN A 192 -6.62 -2.18 -19.79
C GLN A 192 -5.77 -3.38 -19.41
N ASN A 193 -6.03 -4.52 -20.06
CA ASN A 193 -5.27 -5.76 -19.88
C ASN A 193 -5.14 -6.19 -18.42
N VAL A 194 -6.20 -5.94 -17.61
CA VAL A 194 -6.25 -6.40 -16.24
C VAL A 194 -6.25 -7.92 -16.20
N LYS A 195 -5.32 -8.50 -15.46
CA LYS A 195 -5.17 -9.94 -15.31
C LYS A 195 -5.06 -10.30 -13.84
N ILE A 196 -5.63 -11.42 -13.45
CA ILE A 196 -5.58 -11.99 -12.12
C ILE A 196 -4.75 -13.25 -12.13
N TYR A 197 -3.88 -13.41 -11.16
CA TYR A 197 -3.02 -14.59 -11.03
C TYR A 197 -3.83 -15.80 -10.61
N ASN A 198 -3.72 -16.87 -11.39
CA ASN A 198 -4.30 -18.16 -11.06
C ASN A 198 -3.19 -19.08 -10.53
N LYS A 199 -3.20 -19.35 -9.21
CA LYS A 199 -2.19 -20.20 -8.55
C LYS A 199 -2.18 -21.64 -9.10
N ALA A 200 -3.33 -22.15 -9.56
CA ALA A 200 -3.42 -23.53 -10.08
C ALA A 200 -2.77 -23.70 -11.44
N SER A 201 -2.88 -22.69 -12.32
CA SER A 201 -2.24 -22.71 -13.64
C SER A 201 -0.84 -22.08 -13.66
N GLY A 202 -0.50 -21.29 -12.64
CA GLY A 202 0.73 -20.50 -12.60
C GLY A 202 0.76 -19.36 -13.62
N THR A 203 -0.39 -18.83 -14.01
CA THR A 203 -0.51 -17.81 -15.06
C THR A 203 -1.43 -16.67 -14.67
N TYR A 204 -1.21 -15.50 -15.29
CA TYR A 204 -2.12 -14.36 -15.19
C TYR A 204 -3.22 -14.47 -16.26
N GLU A 205 -4.48 -14.58 -15.82
CA GLU A 205 -5.66 -14.74 -16.67
C GLU A 205 -6.43 -13.42 -16.76
N PRO A 206 -7.07 -13.09 -17.89
CA PRO A 206 -7.87 -11.88 -18.03
C PRO A 206 -8.95 -11.77 -16.96
N LEU A 207 -9.12 -10.57 -16.39
CA LEU A 207 -10.20 -10.26 -15.47
C LEU A 207 -11.56 -10.48 -16.16
N ASP A 208 -12.45 -11.24 -15.54
CA ASP A 208 -13.84 -11.38 -15.95
C ASP A 208 -14.71 -10.46 -15.08
N GLU A 209 -15.20 -9.37 -15.67
CA GLU A 209 -16.01 -8.37 -14.94
C GLU A 209 -17.29 -8.94 -14.33
N SER A 210 -17.78 -10.08 -14.85
CA SER A 210 -19.01 -10.73 -14.37
C SER A 210 -18.82 -11.68 -13.20
N LYS A 211 -17.58 -12.09 -12.93
CA LYS A 211 -17.24 -12.96 -11.79
C LYS A 211 -17.03 -12.19 -10.51
N THR A 212 -17.11 -12.90 -9.39
CA THR A 212 -16.69 -12.43 -8.08
C THR A 212 -15.28 -12.91 -7.74
N TYR A 213 -14.55 -12.06 -7.03
CA TYR A 213 -13.19 -12.28 -6.58
C TYR A 213 -13.08 -11.94 -5.09
N ALA A 214 -12.23 -12.66 -4.40
CA ALA A 214 -11.85 -12.35 -3.02
C ALA A 214 -10.75 -11.28 -3.04
N LEU A 215 -11.11 -10.04 -2.65
CA LEU A 215 -10.24 -8.87 -2.61
C LEU A 215 -9.81 -8.58 -1.18
N ALA A 216 -8.51 -8.62 -0.92
CA ALA A 216 -7.92 -8.19 0.34
C ALA A 216 -7.40 -6.76 0.28
N GLY A 217 -7.38 -6.09 1.41
CA GLY A 217 -6.82 -4.75 1.57
C GLY A 217 -7.07 -4.19 2.95
N MET A 218 -6.76 -2.91 3.14
CA MET A 218 -7.01 -2.25 4.43
C MET A 218 -8.44 -1.72 4.51
N ASN A 219 -9.01 -1.79 5.71
CA ASN A 219 -10.36 -1.32 6.01
C ASN A 219 -10.59 0.14 5.58
N TYR A 220 -9.54 0.98 5.60
CA TYR A 220 -9.62 2.35 5.14
C TYR A 220 -10.16 2.43 3.70
N THR A 221 -9.59 1.68 2.78
CA THR A 221 -9.97 1.70 1.35
C THR A 221 -11.23 0.89 1.09
N LEU A 222 -11.27 -0.35 1.60
CA LEU A 222 -12.30 -1.31 1.24
C LEU A 222 -13.62 -1.07 1.98
N ARG A 223 -13.55 -0.94 3.30
CA ARG A 223 -14.73 -0.87 4.15
C ARG A 223 -15.20 0.56 4.43
N ASN A 224 -14.24 1.47 4.67
CA ASN A 224 -14.54 2.86 5.00
C ASN A 224 -14.59 3.74 3.76
N LEU A 225 -14.36 3.18 2.56
CA LEU A 225 -14.43 3.85 1.26
C LEU A 225 -13.49 5.07 1.18
N GLY A 226 -12.37 4.99 1.91
CA GLY A 226 -11.35 6.03 1.97
C GLY A 226 -10.82 6.38 0.58
N ASP A 227 -10.27 7.57 0.42
CA ASP A 227 -9.85 8.14 -0.87
C ASP A 227 -10.97 8.17 -1.95
N GLY A 228 -12.23 7.87 -1.57
CA GLY A 228 -13.39 7.94 -2.46
C GLY A 228 -13.73 6.64 -3.21
N PHE A 229 -13.26 5.48 -2.74
CA PHE A 229 -13.51 4.16 -3.37
C PHE A 229 -14.94 3.64 -3.14
N ALA A 230 -15.96 4.45 -3.47
CA ALA A 230 -17.36 4.12 -3.24
C ALA A 230 -17.89 2.96 -4.09
N MET A 231 -17.13 2.47 -5.09
CA MET A 231 -17.51 1.26 -5.83
C MET A 231 -17.54 0.01 -4.95
N PHE A 232 -16.90 0.01 -3.78
CA PHE A 232 -16.93 -1.11 -2.84
C PHE A 232 -18.09 -1.05 -1.85
N ASP A 233 -18.91 0.02 -1.86
CA ASP A 233 -20.05 0.13 -0.98
C ASP A 233 -21.03 -1.03 -1.19
N GLY A 234 -21.45 -1.64 -0.07
CA GLY A 234 -22.35 -2.79 -0.07
C GLY A 234 -21.73 -4.12 -0.50
N ALA A 235 -20.42 -4.18 -0.80
CA ALA A 235 -19.74 -5.45 -1.08
C ALA A 235 -19.72 -6.36 0.17
N GLU A 236 -19.87 -7.67 -0.04
CA GLU A 236 -19.90 -8.65 1.03
C GLU A 236 -18.57 -8.75 1.76
N LEU A 237 -18.59 -8.67 3.08
CA LEU A 237 -17.42 -8.81 3.93
C LEU A 237 -17.21 -10.28 4.29
N ILE A 238 -16.13 -10.88 3.78
CA ILE A 238 -15.76 -12.29 4.06
C ILE A 238 -15.06 -12.38 5.42
N LYS A 239 -14.11 -11.48 5.68
CA LYS A 239 -13.36 -11.44 6.94
C LYS A 239 -12.97 -10.01 7.29
N ASP A 240 -13.13 -9.63 8.56
CA ASP A 240 -12.90 -8.29 9.07
C ASP A 240 -11.91 -8.28 10.23
N TYR A 241 -11.22 -7.14 10.42
CA TYR A 241 -10.35 -6.85 11.57
C TYR A 241 -9.32 -7.94 11.88
N VAL A 242 -8.60 -8.39 10.84
CA VAL A 242 -7.70 -9.54 10.99
C VAL A 242 -6.42 -9.14 11.74
N SER A 243 -5.73 -8.10 11.26
CA SER A 243 -4.48 -7.61 11.86
C SER A 243 -4.19 -6.17 11.42
N GLU A 244 -3.43 -5.42 12.21
CA GLU A 244 -3.00 -4.08 11.84
C GLU A 244 -1.99 -4.12 10.67
N ASP A 245 -2.00 -3.06 9.86
CA ASP A 245 -1.19 -2.90 8.64
C ASP A 245 0.30 -3.22 8.85
N TYR A 246 0.93 -2.66 9.90
CA TYR A 246 2.34 -2.91 10.18
C TYR A 246 2.60 -4.35 10.67
N LEU A 247 1.65 -5.00 11.34
CA LEU A 247 1.76 -6.40 11.77
C LEU A 247 1.63 -7.36 10.59
N VAL A 248 0.74 -7.08 9.63
CA VAL A 248 0.64 -7.83 8.37
C VAL A 248 1.98 -7.81 7.64
N MET A 249 2.58 -6.62 7.50
CA MET A 249 3.86 -6.45 6.83
C MET A 249 5.01 -7.12 7.59
N SER A 250 5.09 -6.98 8.93
CA SER A 250 6.12 -7.62 9.73
C SER A 250 5.98 -9.15 9.74
N THR A 251 4.75 -9.67 9.78
CA THR A 251 4.51 -11.10 9.63
C THR A 251 5.04 -11.61 8.30
N TYR A 252 4.76 -10.90 7.20
CA TYR A 252 5.27 -11.25 5.89
C TYR A 252 6.81 -11.24 5.85
N ALA A 253 7.45 -10.20 6.37
CA ALA A 253 8.91 -10.11 6.43
C ALA A 253 9.53 -11.33 7.18
N MET A 254 8.91 -11.77 8.26
CA MET A 254 9.37 -12.93 9.05
C MET A 254 9.17 -14.30 8.36
N THR A 255 8.41 -14.37 7.26
CA THR A 255 8.19 -15.63 6.50
C THR A 255 9.24 -15.89 5.43
N PHE A 256 10.14 -14.96 5.19
CA PHE A 256 11.19 -15.10 4.17
C PHE A 256 12.20 -16.19 4.55
N GLY A 257 12.81 -16.79 3.53
CA GLY A 257 13.92 -17.73 3.66
C GLY A 257 15.27 -17.04 3.82
N GLY A 258 16.35 -17.81 3.58
CA GLY A 258 17.72 -17.28 3.61
C GLY A 258 18.16 -16.84 5.02
N VAL A 259 17.71 -17.54 6.04
CA VAL A 259 17.95 -17.21 7.45
C VAL A 259 19.45 -17.22 7.78
N ASP A 260 19.95 -16.12 8.33
CA ASP A 260 21.35 -15.92 8.71
C ASP A 260 21.72 -16.57 10.05
N ALA A 261 22.97 -16.36 10.51
CA ALA A 261 23.46 -16.91 11.78
C ALA A 261 22.80 -16.28 13.02
N GLU A 262 22.18 -15.12 12.89
CA GLU A 262 21.40 -14.46 13.97
C GLU A 262 19.94 -14.97 14.00
N GLY A 263 19.55 -15.81 13.04
CA GLY A 263 18.17 -16.33 12.91
C GLY A 263 17.25 -15.41 12.15
N LEU A 264 17.77 -14.40 11.42
CA LEU A 264 16.98 -13.40 10.71
C LEU A 264 16.82 -13.79 9.24
N PRO A 265 15.59 -13.77 8.69
CA PRO A 265 15.34 -13.99 7.28
C PRO A 265 15.83 -12.79 6.43
N HIS A 266 16.20 -13.08 5.18
CA HIS A 266 16.69 -12.09 4.22
C HIS A 266 15.62 -11.72 3.19
N LEU A 267 15.27 -10.44 3.12
CA LEU A 267 14.23 -9.90 2.23
C LEU A 267 14.78 -9.73 0.80
N THR A 268 14.74 -10.82 0.04
CA THR A 268 15.06 -10.84 -1.40
C THR A 268 13.92 -11.48 -2.17
N THR A 269 13.85 -11.23 -3.47
CA THR A 269 12.90 -11.91 -4.36
C THR A 269 12.99 -13.42 -4.24
N ALA A 270 14.22 -13.96 -4.23
CA ALA A 270 14.46 -15.42 -4.17
C ALA A 270 14.05 -16.07 -2.84
N ASN A 271 14.06 -15.32 -1.74
CA ASN A 271 13.73 -15.81 -0.40
C ASN A 271 12.26 -15.60 -0.02
N SER A 272 11.51 -14.87 -0.84
CA SER A 272 10.07 -14.63 -0.60
C SER A 272 9.28 -15.93 -0.63
N PRO A 273 8.28 -16.11 0.25
CA PRO A 273 7.37 -17.25 0.17
C PRO A 273 6.56 -17.29 -1.15
N LEU A 274 6.44 -16.17 -1.84
CA LEU A 274 5.78 -16.08 -3.14
C LEU A 274 6.70 -16.47 -4.32
N ALA A 275 8.00 -16.64 -4.09
CA ALA A 275 8.94 -17.11 -5.12
C ALA A 275 8.63 -18.55 -5.59
N ASP A 276 7.97 -19.34 -4.74
CA ASP A 276 7.52 -20.71 -5.09
C ASP A 276 6.25 -20.74 -5.93
N TYR A 277 5.63 -19.57 -6.21
CA TYR A 277 4.43 -19.47 -7.04
C TYR A 277 4.85 -19.38 -8.52
N PRO A 278 4.60 -20.41 -9.35
CA PRO A 278 5.06 -20.44 -10.74
C PRO A 278 4.51 -19.22 -11.51
N GLY A 279 5.40 -18.45 -12.16
CA GLY A 279 5.02 -17.32 -13.00
C GLY A 279 4.45 -16.10 -12.25
N TYR A 280 4.53 -16.08 -10.91
CA TYR A 280 4.14 -14.91 -10.14
C TYR A 280 5.11 -13.75 -10.39
N LEU A 281 4.60 -12.54 -10.63
CA LEU A 281 5.40 -11.34 -10.84
C LEU A 281 5.97 -10.86 -9.50
N LEU A 282 7.29 -11.01 -9.34
CA LEU A 282 7.99 -10.72 -8.09
C LEU A 282 9.41 -10.20 -8.40
N ASP A 283 9.73 -8.99 -7.96
CA ASP A 283 11.07 -8.40 -8.08
C ASP A 283 11.24 -7.27 -7.06
N TYR A 284 11.83 -7.57 -5.91
CA TYR A 284 12.09 -6.58 -4.86
C TYR A 284 13.39 -5.82 -5.06
N GLU A 285 14.31 -6.35 -5.87
CA GLU A 285 15.59 -5.71 -6.19
C GLU A 285 15.41 -4.55 -7.17
N ASN A 286 14.35 -4.58 -7.99
CA ASN A 286 14.01 -3.50 -8.91
C ASN A 286 13.23 -2.39 -8.17
N PRO A 287 13.78 -1.19 -8.01
CA PRO A 287 13.10 -0.10 -7.30
C PRO A 287 11.77 0.32 -7.94
N TYR A 288 11.58 -0.01 -9.22
CA TYR A 288 10.38 0.30 -9.99
C TYR A 288 9.30 -0.78 -9.93
N GLY A 289 9.53 -1.86 -9.16
CA GLY A 289 8.61 -2.97 -8.96
C GLY A 289 8.76 -4.11 -9.97
N ALA A 290 7.86 -5.09 -9.87
CA ALA A 290 7.88 -6.35 -10.62
C ALA A 290 7.24 -6.24 -12.03
N GLY A 291 6.79 -5.06 -12.43
CA GLY A 291 6.12 -4.84 -13.71
C GLY A 291 4.64 -5.25 -13.71
N ARG A 292 4.00 -5.20 -12.54
CA ARG A 292 2.56 -5.44 -12.38
C ARG A 292 1.72 -4.29 -12.93
N ILE A 293 2.27 -3.08 -12.90
CA ILE A 293 1.59 -1.85 -13.31
C ILE A 293 2.43 -1.15 -14.38
N SER A 294 2.00 -1.24 -15.63
CA SER A 294 2.64 -0.58 -16.76
C SER A 294 1.92 0.71 -17.10
N ILE A 295 2.63 1.83 -17.20
CA ILE A 295 2.09 3.12 -17.67
C ILE A 295 2.59 3.37 -19.07
N LEU A 296 1.66 3.46 -20.05
CA LEU A 296 1.90 3.59 -21.48
C LEU A 296 1.48 4.95 -22.02
#